data_a33219c31d999119ec3c6c6d72004a6c
#
_entry.id   a33219c31d999119ec3c6c6d72004a6c
#
_cell.length_a   1.000
_cell.length_b   1.000
_cell.length_c   1.000
_cell.angle_alpha   90.00
_cell.angle_beta   90.00
_cell.angle_gamma   90.00
#
_symmetry.space_group_name_H-M   'P 1'
#
loop_
_entity.id
_entity.type
_entity.pdbx_description
1 polymer ?
#
loop_
_entity_poly.entity_id
_entity_poly.type
_entity_poly.pdbx_seq_one_letter_code
_entity_poly.pdbx_strand_id
1 'polypeptide(L)'
;MSARRATGRPYAAAFAVCLPALALLAACQSGTGQSTAPGRGATAPGGAVVVASFNFPESELLAAIYGLAIRHAGIPVRLELDLGPRELVQPALEQGLVDVVPEYLGTALRTLESRPGVLMPDPAAVRAALARALAPWHVQVMTPAAAQDQNGIVVTGATARRLGLHKVSDLRRVAGRLTLGGSPECTDRPYCLPGLRKVYGLGFAGFLPFGTEPERVTALREGVVDVAVLDTTDGNLATGDLVLLSDDRHLQPAENVVPVITGRALARYGKRLAGAVNAVSAQLTSQALLFMDWRVEVAGAGVRAEAHAWLERHGILPRPG
;
A
#
# COMPACT_ATOMS: atom_id res chain seq x y z
N MET A 1 42.07 -19.76 48.34
CA MET A 1 41.85 -19.05 49.67
C MET A 1 40.65 -18.16 49.52
N SER A 2 39.73 -18.60 50.14
CA SER A 2 38.76 -18.19 51.15
C SER A 2 37.51 -17.52 50.65
N ALA A 3 36.45 -18.24 50.85
CA ALA A 3 35.05 -17.88 50.70
C ALA A 3 34.60 -16.79 51.67
N ARG A 4 33.59 -16.00 51.32
CA ARG A 4 32.57 -15.57 52.28
C ARG A 4 31.19 -15.52 51.64
N ARG A 5 30.34 -16.41 52.13
CA ARG A 5 28.87 -16.36 52.03
C ARG A 5 28.35 -15.29 52.99
N ALA A 6 27.32 -14.55 52.55
CA ALA A 6 26.44 -13.81 53.48
C ALA A 6 24.99 -14.14 53.14
N THR A 7 24.36 -14.79 54.10
CA THR A 7 22.94 -15.14 54.21
C THR A 7 22.16 -13.94 54.75
N GLY A 8 21.03 -13.60 54.18
CA GLY A 8 20.08 -12.61 54.70
C GLY A 8 18.63 -13.07 54.49
N ARG A 9 17.93 -13.22 55.60
CA ARG A 9 16.61 -13.83 55.87
C ARG A 9 15.44 -13.03 55.28
N PRO A 10 14.26 -13.68 55.15
CA PRO A 10 13.04 -13.03 54.67
C PRO A 10 12.24 -12.37 55.77
N TYR A 11 11.63 -11.23 55.48
CA TYR A 11 10.57 -10.66 56.32
C TYR A 11 9.21 -10.99 55.75
N ALA A 12 8.48 -11.86 56.48
CA ALA A 12 7.05 -12.04 56.36
C ALA A 12 6.37 -10.96 57.21
N ALA A 13 5.51 -10.16 56.62
CA ALA A 13 4.56 -9.35 57.33
C ALA A 13 3.14 -9.77 56.93
N ALA A 14 2.51 -10.48 57.87
CA ALA A 14 1.08 -10.78 57.84
C ALA A 14 0.30 -9.54 58.29
N PHE A 15 -0.72 -9.13 57.54
CA PHE A 15 -1.79 -8.28 58.05
C PHE A 15 -3.13 -8.98 57.87
N ALA A 16 -3.80 -9.08 59.01
CA ALA A 16 -5.06 -9.75 59.24
C ALA A 16 -6.25 -8.86 58.84
N VAL A 17 -7.20 -9.48 58.17
CA VAL A 17 -8.65 -9.51 58.36
C VAL A 17 -9.35 -8.29 58.98
N CYS A 18 -10.29 -7.71 58.22
CA CYS A 18 -11.58 -7.28 58.71
C CYS A 18 -12.61 -7.38 57.59
N LEU A 19 -13.53 -8.33 57.69
CA LEU A 19 -14.83 -8.31 57.00
C LEU A 19 -15.84 -7.47 57.81
N PRO A 20 -16.76 -6.81 57.17
CA PRO A 20 -18.15 -6.90 57.57
C PRO A 20 -19.04 -7.46 56.48
N ALA A 21 -19.82 -8.43 56.85
CA ALA A 21 -20.97 -8.95 56.14
C ALA A 21 -22.08 -7.91 56.07
N LEU A 22 -22.59 -7.64 54.89
CA LEU A 22 -23.92 -7.05 54.72
C LEU A 22 -24.67 -7.89 53.65
N ALA A 23 -25.67 -8.61 54.13
CA ALA A 23 -26.66 -9.25 53.31
C ALA A 23 -27.65 -8.20 52.81
N LEU A 24 -27.95 -8.22 51.50
CA LEU A 24 -29.17 -7.59 50.96
C LEU A 24 -29.64 -8.29 49.70
N LEU A 25 -30.74 -8.98 49.84
CA LEU A 25 -31.90 -9.19 48.96
C LEU A 25 -31.66 -9.48 47.46
N ALA A 26 -32.01 -10.72 47.19
CA ALA A 26 -32.29 -11.22 45.83
C ALA A 26 -33.48 -10.47 45.22
N ALA A 27 -33.26 -9.94 43.99
CA ALA A 27 -34.29 -9.64 43.04
C ALA A 27 -33.97 -10.44 41.78
N CYS A 28 -34.68 -11.55 41.58
CA CYS A 28 -34.72 -12.29 40.32
C CYS A 28 -35.33 -11.39 39.25
N GLN A 29 -34.52 -10.91 38.31
CA GLN A 29 -34.99 -10.54 36.99
C GLN A 29 -34.37 -11.51 35.99
N SER A 30 -35.19 -12.40 35.47
CA SER A 30 -34.92 -13.25 34.33
C SER A 30 -34.81 -12.37 33.07
N GLY A 31 -33.61 -11.84 32.84
CA GLY A 31 -33.22 -11.26 31.57
C GLY A 31 -32.70 -12.38 30.67
N THR A 32 -33.48 -12.75 29.69
CA THR A 32 -33.03 -13.57 28.56
C THR A 32 -31.88 -12.86 27.87
N GLY A 33 -30.66 -13.30 28.21
CA GLY A 33 -29.44 -12.86 27.53
C GLY A 33 -29.49 -13.35 26.07
N GLN A 34 -29.96 -12.51 25.17
CA GLN A 34 -29.65 -12.66 23.76
C GLN A 34 -28.15 -12.48 23.59
N SER A 35 -27.48 -13.58 23.31
CA SER A 35 -26.12 -13.62 22.80
C SER A 35 -26.13 -12.89 21.46
N THR A 36 -25.75 -11.62 21.46
CA THR A 36 -25.53 -10.90 20.21
C THR A 36 -24.28 -11.49 19.58
N ALA A 37 -24.49 -12.25 18.49
CA ALA A 37 -23.46 -12.59 17.54
C ALA A 37 -22.66 -11.33 17.15
N PRO A 38 -21.34 -11.42 16.85
CA PRO A 38 -20.53 -10.27 16.48
C PRO A 38 -21.19 -9.57 15.29
N GLY A 39 -21.52 -8.30 15.49
CA GLY A 39 -22.33 -7.51 14.59
C GLY A 39 -21.76 -7.47 13.18
N ARG A 40 -22.66 -7.65 12.21
CA ARG A 40 -22.46 -7.25 10.81
C ARG A 40 -21.82 -5.87 10.79
N GLY A 41 -20.65 -5.77 10.14
CA GLY A 41 -19.87 -4.53 10.04
C GLY A 41 -20.76 -3.30 9.81
N ALA A 42 -20.53 -2.27 10.58
CA ALA A 42 -21.32 -1.04 10.54
C ALA A 42 -21.29 -0.46 9.12
N THR A 43 -22.42 -0.55 8.41
CA THR A 43 -22.60 0.13 7.13
C THR A 43 -22.50 1.64 7.37
N ALA A 44 -21.75 2.35 6.54
CA ALA A 44 -21.67 3.80 6.61
C ALA A 44 -23.08 4.41 6.65
N PRO A 45 -23.34 5.43 7.52
CA PRO A 45 -24.64 6.06 7.58
C PRO A 45 -25.07 6.56 6.20
N GLY A 46 -26.29 6.25 5.77
CA GLY A 46 -26.86 6.74 4.52
C GLY A 46 -26.43 6.03 3.24
N GLY A 47 -25.68 4.89 3.32
CA GLY A 47 -25.32 4.11 2.13
C GLY A 47 -24.19 4.66 1.28
N ALA A 48 -23.37 5.54 1.79
CA ALA A 48 -22.20 6.04 1.09
C ALA A 48 -21.22 4.91 0.74
N VAL A 49 -20.59 4.98 -0.43
CA VAL A 49 -19.45 4.15 -0.82
C VAL A 49 -18.23 4.63 -0.06
N VAL A 50 -17.59 3.73 0.68
CA VAL A 50 -16.36 4.01 1.42
C VAL A 50 -15.18 3.70 0.52
N VAL A 51 -14.42 4.73 0.13
CA VAL A 51 -13.19 4.60 -0.66
C VAL A 51 -12.01 4.78 0.27
N ALA A 52 -11.14 3.79 0.35
CA ALA A 52 -9.98 3.81 1.24
C ALA A 52 -8.66 3.83 0.46
N SER A 53 -7.62 4.35 1.11
CA SER A 53 -6.23 4.27 0.66
C SER A 53 -5.35 3.54 1.65
N PHE A 54 -4.18 3.14 1.19
CA PHE A 54 -3.02 2.83 2.03
C PHE A 54 -2.42 4.12 2.59
N ASN A 55 -1.40 3.97 3.45
CA ASN A 55 -0.72 5.06 4.16
C ASN A 55 0.49 5.61 3.38
N PHE A 56 0.30 5.91 2.11
CA PHE A 56 1.31 6.59 1.29
C PHE A 56 0.65 7.52 0.25
N PRO A 57 1.35 8.59 -0.18
CA PRO A 57 0.75 9.71 -0.93
C PRO A 57 0.05 9.31 -2.23
N GLU A 58 0.66 8.45 -3.08
CA GLU A 58 0.05 8.00 -4.33
C GLU A 58 -1.26 7.25 -4.08
N SER A 59 -1.32 6.38 -3.08
CA SER A 59 -2.55 5.66 -2.74
C SER A 59 -3.67 6.61 -2.29
N GLU A 60 -3.33 7.62 -1.50
CA GLU A 60 -4.29 8.65 -1.09
C GLU A 60 -4.79 9.45 -2.30
N LEU A 61 -3.89 9.79 -3.22
CA LEU A 61 -4.21 10.50 -4.45
C LEU A 61 -5.15 9.67 -5.33
N LEU A 62 -4.85 8.39 -5.54
CA LEU A 62 -5.69 7.46 -6.29
C LEU A 62 -7.08 7.32 -5.65
N ALA A 63 -7.16 7.13 -4.33
CA ALA A 63 -8.43 7.04 -3.62
C ALA A 63 -9.25 8.34 -3.74
N ALA A 64 -8.59 9.51 -3.69
CA ALA A 64 -9.24 10.79 -3.91
C ALA A 64 -9.76 10.92 -5.35
N ILE A 65 -8.99 10.52 -6.36
CA ILE A 65 -9.39 10.55 -7.78
C ILE A 65 -10.63 9.67 -8.00
N TYR A 66 -10.57 8.40 -7.61
CA TYR A 66 -11.70 7.48 -7.78
C TYR A 66 -12.91 7.94 -6.96
N GLY A 67 -12.70 8.39 -5.73
CA GLY A 67 -13.77 8.87 -4.87
C GLY A 67 -14.49 10.12 -5.39
N LEU A 68 -13.74 11.07 -5.95
CA LEU A 68 -14.33 12.27 -6.59
C LEU A 68 -15.10 11.92 -7.85
N ALA A 69 -14.58 11.00 -8.69
CA ALA A 69 -15.29 10.51 -9.88
C ALA A 69 -16.60 9.79 -9.52
N ILE A 70 -16.57 8.93 -8.49
CA ILE A 70 -17.77 8.25 -7.96
C ILE A 70 -18.78 9.27 -7.44
N ARG A 71 -18.33 10.28 -6.70
CA ARG A 71 -19.20 11.36 -6.19
C ARG A 71 -19.83 12.16 -7.32
N HIS A 72 -19.06 12.47 -8.35
CA HIS A 72 -19.56 13.17 -9.54
C HIS A 72 -20.64 12.36 -10.27
N ALA A 73 -20.53 11.04 -10.27
CA ALA A 73 -21.58 10.16 -10.78
C ALA A 73 -22.84 10.12 -9.90
N GLY A 74 -22.99 11.01 -8.90
CA GLY A 74 -24.16 11.12 -8.02
C GLY A 74 -24.25 10.00 -6.97
N ILE A 75 -23.15 9.38 -6.61
CA ILE A 75 -23.06 8.36 -5.56
C ILE A 75 -22.46 9.01 -4.30
N PRO A 76 -23.11 8.92 -3.13
CA PRO A 76 -22.52 9.40 -1.88
C PRO A 76 -21.19 8.67 -1.58
N VAL A 77 -20.14 9.43 -1.25
CA VAL A 77 -18.79 8.89 -0.99
C VAL A 77 -18.25 9.37 0.34
N ARG A 78 -17.66 8.45 1.10
CA ARG A 78 -16.80 8.74 2.24
C ARG A 78 -15.38 8.30 1.88
N LEU A 79 -14.41 9.21 2.02
CA LEU A 79 -13.00 8.93 1.82
C LEU A 79 -12.37 8.60 3.18
N GLU A 80 -11.71 7.47 3.26
CA GLU A 80 -10.86 7.02 4.36
C GLU A 80 -9.41 6.95 3.85
N LEU A 81 -8.78 8.12 3.81
CA LEU A 81 -7.38 8.24 3.41
C LEU A 81 -6.48 7.89 4.58
N ASP A 82 -5.26 7.38 4.27
CA ASP A 82 -4.27 6.99 5.27
C ASP A 82 -4.82 5.95 6.29
N LEU A 83 -5.60 4.97 5.78
CA LEU A 83 -6.19 3.95 6.66
C LEU A 83 -5.13 3.03 7.28
N GLY A 84 -3.98 2.90 6.66
CA GLY A 84 -2.85 2.10 7.13
C GLY A 84 -2.25 1.20 6.05
N PRO A 85 -1.33 0.32 6.45
CA PRO A 85 -0.72 -0.64 5.52
C PRO A 85 -1.74 -1.67 5.01
N ARG A 86 -1.35 -2.41 3.96
CA ARG A 86 -2.23 -3.41 3.30
C ARG A 86 -2.77 -4.45 4.28
N GLU A 87 -2.02 -4.80 5.29
CA GLU A 87 -2.40 -5.73 6.35
C GLU A 87 -3.63 -5.27 7.16
N LEU A 88 -3.95 -3.97 7.14
CA LEU A 88 -5.18 -3.40 7.73
C LEU A 88 -6.26 -3.18 6.67
N VAL A 89 -5.89 -2.64 5.52
CA VAL A 89 -6.85 -2.27 4.46
C VAL A 89 -7.48 -3.51 3.81
N GLN A 90 -6.68 -4.56 3.55
CA GLN A 90 -7.18 -5.78 2.93
C GLN A 90 -8.26 -6.49 3.77
N PRO A 91 -8.06 -6.76 5.08
CA PRO A 91 -9.12 -7.30 5.93
C PRO A 91 -10.35 -6.38 6.02
N ALA A 92 -10.17 -5.06 6.01
CA ALA A 92 -11.28 -4.11 6.03
C ALA A 92 -12.14 -4.21 4.76
N LEU A 93 -11.51 -4.42 3.59
CA LEU A 93 -12.20 -4.66 2.33
C LEU A 93 -12.93 -6.01 2.35
N GLU A 94 -12.29 -7.08 2.79
CA GLU A 94 -12.87 -8.44 2.89
C GLU A 94 -14.09 -8.48 3.81
N GLN A 95 -14.03 -7.75 4.92
CA GLN A 95 -15.15 -7.62 5.89
C GLN A 95 -16.19 -6.60 5.43
N GLY A 96 -15.94 -5.88 4.35
CA GLY A 96 -16.83 -4.85 3.83
C GLY A 96 -16.92 -3.61 4.73
N LEU A 97 -15.89 -3.29 5.51
CA LEU A 97 -15.76 -2.02 6.24
C LEU A 97 -15.44 -0.86 5.29
N VAL A 98 -14.72 -1.16 4.21
CA VAL A 98 -14.50 -0.28 3.06
C VAL A 98 -15.06 -0.93 1.80
N ASP A 99 -15.38 -0.15 0.77
CA ASP A 99 -16.06 -0.61 -0.43
C ASP A 99 -15.19 -0.61 -1.67
N VAL A 100 -14.30 0.35 -1.79
CA VAL A 100 -13.42 0.55 -2.95
C VAL A 100 -12.00 0.81 -2.45
N VAL A 101 -11.05 0.10 -3.01
CA VAL A 101 -9.62 0.32 -2.78
C VAL A 101 -8.94 0.33 -4.14
N PRO A 102 -8.21 1.40 -4.51
CA PRO A 102 -7.26 1.35 -5.61
C PRO A 102 -6.09 0.46 -5.19
N GLU A 103 -5.87 -0.62 -5.93
CA GLU A 103 -4.84 -1.64 -5.68
C GLU A 103 -3.87 -1.71 -6.84
N TYR A 104 -2.77 -2.45 -6.64
CA TYR A 104 -1.75 -2.77 -7.62
C TYR A 104 -1.79 -4.28 -7.87
N LEU A 105 -1.97 -4.68 -9.13
CA LEU A 105 -2.32 -6.06 -9.52
C LEU A 105 -1.42 -7.13 -8.90
N GLY A 106 -0.11 -6.99 -9.09
CA GLY A 106 0.85 -8.02 -8.68
C GLY A 106 0.99 -8.11 -7.17
N THR A 107 1.12 -6.96 -6.51
CA THR A 107 1.26 -6.90 -5.04
C THR A 107 -0.02 -7.35 -4.35
N ALA A 108 -1.21 -6.95 -4.83
CA ALA A 108 -2.48 -7.43 -4.29
C ALA A 108 -2.61 -8.95 -4.39
N LEU A 109 -2.29 -9.53 -5.56
CA LEU A 109 -2.31 -10.98 -5.74
C LEU A 109 -1.34 -11.68 -4.78
N ARG A 110 -0.13 -11.17 -4.67
CA ARG A 110 0.91 -11.74 -3.79
C ARG A 110 0.51 -11.80 -2.33
N THR A 111 -0.14 -10.76 -1.84
CA THR A 111 -0.59 -10.69 -0.45
C THR A 111 -1.61 -11.79 -0.12
N LEU A 112 -2.41 -12.18 -1.11
CA LEU A 112 -3.45 -13.21 -0.97
C LEU A 112 -2.94 -14.64 -1.21
N GLU A 113 -1.77 -14.81 -1.83
CA GLU A 113 -1.22 -16.13 -2.11
C GLU A 113 -0.42 -16.68 -0.93
N SER A 114 -0.78 -17.86 -0.43
CA SER A 114 -0.05 -18.58 0.62
C SER A 114 1.32 -19.11 0.16
N ARG A 115 1.60 -19.14 -1.16
CA ARG A 115 2.85 -19.62 -1.76
C ARG A 115 3.29 -18.65 -2.85
N PRO A 116 4.61 -18.41 -2.98
CA PRO A 116 5.14 -17.63 -4.07
C PRO A 116 4.79 -18.28 -5.42
N GLY A 117 3.79 -17.74 -6.12
CA GLY A 117 3.45 -18.11 -7.48
C GLY A 117 4.56 -17.73 -8.48
N VAL A 118 4.41 -18.18 -9.72
CA VAL A 118 5.27 -17.76 -10.83
C VAL A 118 5.00 -16.28 -11.13
N LEU A 119 6.07 -15.54 -11.42
CA LEU A 119 5.98 -14.18 -11.96
C LEU A 119 5.09 -14.18 -13.21
N MET A 120 4.00 -13.45 -13.19
CA MET A 120 3.12 -13.27 -14.34
C MET A 120 3.31 -11.83 -14.88
N PRO A 121 4.04 -11.65 -15.99
CA PRO A 121 4.23 -10.33 -16.59
C PRO A 121 2.98 -9.82 -17.33
N ASP A 122 2.03 -10.72 -17.67
CA ASP A 122 0.80 -10.35 -18.37
C ASP A 122 -0.26 -9.80 -17.41
N PRO A 123 -0.65 -8.51 -17.51
CA PRO A 123 -1.66 -7.91 -16.64
C PRO A 123 -3.01 -8.62 -16.67
N ALA A 124 -3.41 -9.20 -17.81
CA ALA A 124 -4.68 -9.90 -17.93
C ALA A 124 -4.67 -11.20 -17.11
N ALA A 125 -3.56 -11.94 -17.13
CA ALA A 125 -3.39 -13.15 -16.34
C ALA A 125 -3.37 -12.84 -14.84
N VAL A 126 -2.64 -11.78 -14.42
CA VAL A 126 -2.59 -11.33 -13.02
C VAL A 126 -3.96 -10.90 -12.53
N ARG A 127 -4.69 -10.09 -13.34
CA ARG A 127 -6.05 -9.67 -13.01
C ARG A 127 -6.99 -10.86 -12.83
N ALA A 128 -6.93 -11.84 -13.72
CA ALA A 128 -7.76 -13.05 -13.62
C ALA A 128 -7.43 -13.88 -12.37
N ALA A 129 -6.16 -13.98 -11.99
CA ALA A 129 -5.73 -14.65 -10.77
C ALA A 129 -6.20 -13.88 -9.52
N LEU A 130 -6.04 -12.57 -9.48
CA LEU A 130 -6.51 -11.70 -8.39
C LEU A 130 -8.03 -11.80 -8.23
N ALA A 131 -8.79 -11.80 -9.33
CA ALA A 131 -10.24 -11.95 -9.28
C ALA A 131 -10.67 -13.29 -8.67
N ARG A 132 -9.95 -14.39 -8.97
CA ARG A 132 -10.20 -15.69 -8.34
C ARG A 132 -9.84 -15.67 -6.85
N ALA A 133 -8.73 -15.04 -6.49
CA ALA A 133 -8.29 -14.94 -5.09
C ALA A 133 -9.28 -14.14 -4.24
N LEU A 134 -9.88 -13.06 -4.78
CA LEU A 134 -10.83 -12.19 -4.08
C LEU A 134 -12.28 -12.69 -4.11
N ALA A 135 -12.61 -13.69 -4.95
CA ALA A 135 -13.96 -14.20 -5.09
C ALA A 135 -14.62 -14.69 -3.79
N PRO A 136 -13.94 -15.37 -2.84
CA PRO A 136 -14.52 -15.80 -1.57
C PRO A 136 -15.10 -14.65 -0.74
N TRP A 137 -14.55 -13.44 -0.86
CA TRP A 137 -15.03 -12.24 -0.14
C TRP A 137 -16.01 -11.40 -0.97
N HIS A 138 -16.44 -11.90 -2.12
CA HIS A 138 -17.32 -11.16 -3.03
C HIS A 138 -16.77 -9.80 -3.46
N VAL A 139 -15.45 -9.68 -3.57
CA VAL A 139 -14.77 -8.49 -4.10
C VAL A 139 -14.49 -8.69 -5.58
N GLN A 140 -14.80 -7.67 -6.39
CA GLN A 140 -14.60 -7.68 -7.84
C GLN A 140 -13.42 -6.82 -8.22
N VAL A 141 -12.62 -7.32 -9.15
CA VAL A 141 -11.47 -6.63 -9.76
C VAL A 141 -11.93 -5.94 -11.04
N MET A 142 -11.92 -4.60 -11.03
CA MET A 142 -12.39 -3.79 -12.14
C MET A 142 -11.39 -3.78 -13.31
N THR A 143 -11.60 -2.93 -14.29
CA THR A 143 -10.66 -2.76 -15.41
C THR A 143 -9.40 -2.04 -14.91
N PRO A 144 -8.21 -2.63 -15.06
CA PRO A 144 -6.97 -1.98 -14.71
C PRO A 144 -6.70 -0.74 -15.57
N ALA A 145 -6.01 0.23 -15.00
CA ALA A 145 -5.43 1.33 -15.75
C ALA A 145 -4.20 0.88 -16.55
N ALA A 146 -3.78 1.71 -17.53
CA ALA A 146 -2.47 1.56 -18.16
C ALA A 146 -1.33 1.94 -17.19
N ALA A 147 -1.63 2.77 -16.20
CA ALA A 147 -0.70 3.16 -15.15
C ALA A 147 -0.21 1.95 -14.36
N GLN A 148 1.10 1.89 -14.16
CA GLN A 148 1.78 0.91 -13.31
C GLN A 148 2.70 1.65 -12.37
N ASP A 149 2.78 1.16 -11.15
CA ASP A 149 3.80 1.51 -10.19
C ASP A 149 4.50 0.25 -9.68
N GLN A 150 5.82 0.21 -9.84
CA GLN A 150 6.68 -0.95 -9.57
C GLN A 150 7.84 -0.55 -8.66
N ASN A 151 8.47 -1.53 -8.00
CA ASN A 151 9.76 -1.24 -7.36
C ASN A 151 10.83 -0.93 -8.42
N GLY A 152 11.24 0.31 -8.48
CA GLY A 152 12.30 0.79 -9.35
C GLY A 152 13.68 0.70 -8.68
N ILE A 153 14.71 0.41 -9.45
CA ILE A 153 16.10 0.50 -9.02
C ILE A 153 16.66 1.83 -9.48
N VAL A 154 16.95 2.70 -8.52
CA VAL A 154 17.29 4.09 -8.76
C VAL A 154 18.70 4.41 -8.28
N VAL A 155 19.40 5.23 -9.03
CA VAL A 155 20.72 5.78 -8.70
C VAL A 155 20.73 7.30 -8.94
N THR A 156 21.71 8.01 -8.40
CA THR A 156 21.89 9.42 -8.81
C THR A 156 22.40 9.51 -10.25
N GLY A 157 22.07 10.61 -10.95
CA GLY A 157 22.59 10.87 -12.30
C GLY A 157 24.13 10.89 -12.34
N ALA A 158 24.78 11.34 -11.26
CA ALA A 158 26.24 11.29 -11.13
C ALA A 158 26.75 9.85 -11.09
N THR A 159 26.11 8.97 -10.30
CA THR A 159 26.45 7.55 -10.20
C THR A 159 26.19 6.82 -11.52
N ALA A 160 25.04 7.10 -12.17
CA ALA A 160 24.71 6.52 -13.47
C ALA A 160 25.79 6.83 -14.52
N ARG A 161 26.17 8.10 -14.65
CA ARG A 161 27.24 8.53 -15.59
C ARG A 161 28.61 7.95 -15.23
N ARG A 162 29.00 8.01 -13.97
CA ARG A 162 30.31 7.52 -13.50
C ARG A 162 30.52 6.03 -13.74
N LEU A 163 29.44 5.23 -13.58
CA LEU A 163 29.50 3.76 -13.66
C LEU A 163 28.91 3.21 -14.97
N GLY A 164 28.37 4.07 -15.86
CA GLY A 164 27.76 3.66 -17.12
C GLY A 164 26.51 2.80 -16.91
N LEU A 165 25.61 3.23 -16.00
CA LEU A 165 24.40 2.48 -15.64
C LEU A 165 23.19 3.02 -16.39
N HIS A 166 22.49 2.14 -17.10
CA HIS A 166 21.25 2.44 -17.83
C HIS A 166 20.15 1.43 -17.49
N LYS A 167 20.53 0.23 -17.08
CA LYS A 167 19.61 -0.88 -16.77
C LYS A 167 20.12 -1.66 -15.58
N VAL A 168 19.22 -2.39 -14.94
CA VAL A 168 19.51 -3.15 -13.71
C VAL A 168 20.65 -4.16 -13.93
N SER A 169 20.70 -4.81 -15.11
CA SER A 169 21.81 -5.72 -15.44
C SER A 169 23.20 -5.08 -15.40
N ASP A 170 23.31 -3.76 -15.60
CA ASP A 170 24.62 -3.07 -15.59
C ASP A 170 25.24 -3.07 -14.20
N LEU A 171 24.43 -3.14 -13.15
CA LEU A 171 24.89 -3.21 -11.76
C LEU A 171 25.73 -4.46 -11.47
N ARG A 172 25.60 -5.52 -12.28
CA ARG A 172 26.28 -6.81 -12.03
C ARG A 172 27.80 -6.66 -11.86
N ARG A 173 28.40 -5.71 -12.52
CA ARG A 173 29.85 -5.46 -12.48
C ARG A 173 30.31 -4.72 -11.23
N VAL A 174 29.40 -4.03 -10.54
CA VAL A 174 29.73 -3.07 -9.49
C VAL A 174 28.98 -3.27 -8.19
N ALA A 175 27.87 -4.03 -8.17
CA ALA A 175 26.98 -4.21 -7.01
C ALA A 175 27.73 -4.63 -5.73
N GLY A 176 28.78 -5.49 -5.83
CA GLY A 176 29.57 -5.91 -4.68
C GLY A 176 30.38 -4.79 -3.98
N ARG A 177 30.32 -3.56 -4.49
CA ARG A 177 30.93 -2.35 -3.89
C ARG A 177 29.90 -1.27 -3.56
N LEU A 178 28.62 -1.54 -3.83
CA LEU A 178 27.53 -0.58 -3.66
C LEU A 178 26.61 -1.02 -2.52
N THR A 179 26.09 -0.03 -1.80
CA THR A 179 25.07 -0.22 -0.77
C THR A 179 23.68 0.05 -1.34
N LEU A 180 22.75 -0.87 -1.12
CA LEU A 180 21.35 -0.71 -1.51
C LEU A 180 20.52 -0.18 -0.32
N GLY A 181 19.72 0.84 -0.55
CA GLY A 181 18.66 1.29 0.35
C GLY A 181 17.30 0.75 -0.08
N GLY A 182 16.47 0.32 0.88
CA GLY A 182 15.13 -0.17 0.59
C GLY A 182 14.25 -0.20 1.83
N SER A 183 12.99 -0.61 1.69
CA SER A 183 12.13 -0.86 2.85
C SER A 183 12.66 -2.04 3.67
N PRO A 184 12.35 -2.13 4.97
CA PRO A 184 12.79 -3.25 5.81
C PRO A 184 12.42 -4.63 5.21
N GLU A 185 11.24 -4.74 4.61
CA GLU A 185 10.72 -5.97 4.01
C GLU A 185 11.41 -6.36 2.70
N CYS A 186 12.23 -5.49 2.13
CA CYS A 186 12.99 -5.76 0.91
C CYS A 186 13.90 -6.99 1.04
N THR A 187 14.34 -7.31 2.27
CA THR A 187 15.16 -8.50 2.54
C THR A 187 14.44 -9.80 2.21
N ASP A 188 13.11 -9.84 2.32
CA ASP A 188 12.30 -11.04 2.19
C ASP A 188 11.36 -11.01 0.97
N ARG A 189 11.08 -9.82 0.43
CA ARG A 189 10.18 -9.67 -0.72
C ARG A 189 10.81 -10.23 -2.01
N PRO A 190 10.10 -11.13 -2.73
CA PRO A 190 10.62 -11.81 -3.93
C PRO A 190 11.04 -10.86 -5.05
N TYR A 191 10.45 -9.66 -5.13
CA TYR A 191 10.71 -8.65 -6.15
C TYR A 191 11.74 -7.59 -5.71
N CYS A 192 12.42 -7.82 -4.57
CA CYS A 192 13.46 -6.96 -4.06
C CYS A 192 14.79 -7.73 -3.93
N LEU A 193 15.49 -7.72 -2.81
CA LEU A 193 16.81 -8.37 -2.67
C LEU A 193 16.85 -9.85 -3.13
N PRO A 194 15.91 -10.73 -2.74
CA PRO A 194 15.89 -12.10 -3.24
C PRO A 194 15.76 -12.19 -4.76
N GLY A 195 14.90 -11.36 -5.36
CA GLY A 195 14.71 -11.29 -6.80
C GLY A 195 15.93 -10.72 -7.53
N LEU A 196 16.49 -9.62 -7.05
CA LEU A 196 17.71 -9.03 -7.59
C LEU A 196 18.88 -10.03 -7.60
N ARG A 197 19.01 -10.82 -6.54
CA ARG A 197 20.02 -11.92 -6.48
C ARG A 197 19.70 -13.03 -7.48
N LYS A 198 18.45 -13.50 -7.52
CA LYS A 198 18.05 -14.67 -8.34
C LYS A 198 18.03 -14.35 -9.84
N VAL A 199 17.44 -13.23 -10.23
CA VAL A 199 17.21 -12.87 -11.64
C VAL A 199 18.40 -12.15 -12.24
N TYR A 200 19.00 -11.22 -11.50
CA TYR A 200 20.09 -10.38 -11.97
C TYR A 200 21.47 -10.84 -11.50
N GLY A 201 21.55 -11.74 -10.50
CA GLY A 201 22.82 -12.16 -9.91
C GLY A 201 23.47 -11.03 -9.11
N LEU A 202 22.71 -10.08 -8.57
CA LEU A 202 23.24 -8.96 -7.80
C LEU A 202 23.48 -9.35 -6.34
N GLY A 203 24.69 -9.11 -5.87
CA GLY A 203 25.07 -9.16 -4.47
C GLY A 203 25.62 -7.79 -4.08
N PHE A 204 24.85 -6.99 -3.35
CA PHE A 204 25.28 -5.69 -2.85
C PHE A 204 26.26 -5.85 -1.69
N ALA A 205 27.17 -4.87 -1.52
CA ALA A 205 28.10 -4.83 -0.39
C ALA A 205 27.37 -4.66 0.96
N GLY A 206 26.25 -3.94 0.95
CA GLY A 206 25.43 -3.69 2.11
C GLY A 206 23.98 -3.42 1.74
N PHE A 207 23.11 -3.52 2.74
CA PHE A 207 21.72 -3.12 2.68
C PHE A 207 21.37 -2.25 3.88
N LEU A 208 20.75 -1.09 3.64
CA LEU A 208 20.25 -0.21 4.70
C LEU A 208 18.71 -0.09 4.59
N PRO A 209 17.99 -0.45 5.66
CA PRO A 209 16.53 -0.31 5.69
C PRO A 209 16.14 1.14 6.04
N PHE A 210 15.10 1.64 5.38
CA PHE A 210 14.46 2.93 5.65
C PHE A 210 12.95 2.74 5.73
N GLY A 211 12.31 3.37 6.69
CA GLY A 211 10.88 3.24 6.94
C GLY A 211 10.01 3.90 5.87
N THR A 212 10.52 4.97 5.27
CA THR A 212 9.78 5.78 4.31
C THR A 212 10.55 6.00 3.01
N GLU A 213 9.84 6.33 1.95
CA GLU A 213 10.46 6.64 0.65
C GLU A 213 11.26 7.95 0.65
N PRO A 214 10.78 9.06 1.26
CA PRO A 214 11.57 10.27 1.40
C PRO A 214 12.91 10.06 2.11
N GLU A 215 12.98 9.16 3.11
CA GLU A 215 14.27 8.79 3.74
C GLU A 215 15.20 8.10 2.76
N ARG A 216 14.68 7.20 1.90
CA ARG A 216 15.47 6.53 0.84
C ARG A 216 16.00 7.53 -0.18
N VAL A 217 15.16 8.47 -0.63
CA VAL A 217 15.54 9.54 -1.56
C VAL A 217 16.64 10.41 -0.96
N THR A 218 16.48 10.83 0.30
CA THR A 218 17.49 11.62 1.01
C THR A 218 18.80 10.87 1.13
N ALA A 219 18.76 9.62 1.59
CA ALA A 219 19.95 8.77 1.75
C ALA A 219 20.69 8.55 0.42
N LEU A 220 19.95 8.42 -0.69
CA LEU A 220 20.54 8.30 -2.03
C LEU A 220 21.20 9.59 -2.48
N ARG A 221 20.57 10.75 -2.27
CA ARG A 221 21.11 12.07 -2.62
C ARG A 221 22.35 12.43 -1.81
N GLU A 222 22.37 12.07 -0.53
CA GLU A 222 23.49 12.31 0.38
C GLU A 222 24.63 11.28 0.23
N GLY A 223 24.43 10.23 -0.57
CA GLY A 223 25.43 9.18 -0.79
C GLY A 223 25.59 8.23 0.41
N VAL A 224 24.63 8.19 1.32
CA VAL A 224 24.55 7.16 2.39
C VAL A 224 24.32 5.78 1.78
N VAL A 225 23.53 5.73 0.70
CA VAL A 225 23.39 4.56 -0.18
C VAL A 225 23.77 4.94 -1.62
N ASP A 226 24.24 3.98 -2.39
CA ASP A 226 24.61 4.16 -3.80
C ASP A 226 23.44 3.89 -4.76
N VAL A 227 22.53 3.02 -4.33
CA VAL A 227 21.36 2.54 -5.06
C VAL A 227 20.16 2.54 -4.11
N ALA A 228 19.01 2.95 -4.56
CA ALA A 228 17.77 2.87 -3.78
C ALA A 228 16.67 2.12 -4.53
N VAL A 229 15.80 1.46 -3.77
CA VAL A 229 14.51 0.97 -4.26
C VAL A 229 13.49 2.07 -4.00
N LEU A 230 12.98 2.68 -5.07
CA LEU A 230 11.89 3.67 -5.05
C LEU A 230 10.77 3.17 -5.95
N ASP A 231 9.59 3.73 -5.78
CA ASP A 231 8.48 3.45 -6.67
C ASP A 231 8.73 4.07 -8.05
N THR A 232 8.33 3.40 -9.13
CA THR A 232 8.59 3.88 -10.51
C THR A 232 7.83 5.16 -10.85
N THR A 233 6.87 5.50 -10.03
CA THR A 233 6.07 6.74 -10.09
C THR A 233 6.46 7.77 -9.04
N ASP A 234 7.51 7.50 -8.21
CA ASP A 234 8.02 8.47 -7.23
C ASP A 234 8.28 9.84 -7.88
N GLY A 235 7.63 10.86 -7.35
CA GLY A 235 7.70 12.23 -7.86
C GLY A 235 9.12 12.80 -7.94
N ASN A 236 10.06 12.31 -7.11
CA ASN A 236 11.45 12.71 -7.17
C ASN A 236 12.16 12.29 -8.45
N LEU A 237 11.67 11.28 -9.18
CA LEU A 237 12.20 10.91 -10.50
C LEU A 237 12.01 12.02 -11.53
N ALA A 238 11.02 12.88 -11.37
CA ALA A 238 10.78 14.01 -12.26
C ALA A 238 11.74 15.19 -12.05
N THR A 239 12.54 15.19 -10.97
CA THR A 239 13.50 16.30 -10.68
C THR A 239 14.75 16.27 -11.57
N GLY A 240 15.05 15.14 -12.21
CA GLY A 240 16.14 14.99 -13.18
C GLY A 240 17.51 14.69 -12.58
N ASP A 241 17.66 14.67 -11.26
CA ASP A 241 18.89 14.29 -10.56
C ASP A 241 19.00 12.79 -10.27
N LEU A 242 17.87 12.07 -10.33
CA LEU A 242 17.76 10.64 -10.16
C LEU A 242 17.55 9.93 -11.50
N VAL A 243 18.04 8.70 -11.59
CA VAL A 243 17.94 7.85 -12.79
C VAL A 243 17.33 6.50 -12.39
N LEU A 244 16.14 6.22 -12.90
CA LEU A 244 15.51 4.91 -12.85
C LEU A 244 16.20 3.99 -13.86
N LEU A 245 16.77 2.88 -13.39
CA LEU A 245 17.37 1.86 -14.24
C LEU A 245 16.28 0.95 -14.83
N SER A 246 16.38 0.68 -16.15
CA SER A 246 15.42 -0.21 -16.82
C SER A 246 15.48 -1.64 -16.26
N ASP A 247 14.34 -2.22 -15.92
CA ASP A 247 14.18 -3.63 -15.51
C ASP A 247 14.24 -4.56 -16.74
N ASP A 248 15.44 -4.71 -17.32
CA ASP A 248 15.69 -5.42 -18.60
C ASP A 248 15.53 -6.95 -18.52
N ARG A 249 15.26 -7.50 -17.34
CA ARG A 249 14.94 -8.93 -17.14
C ARG A 249 13.55 -9.17 -16.57
N HIS A 250 12.74 -8.13 -16.50
CA HIS A 250 11.35 -8.20 -16.05
C HIS A 250 11.19 -8.89 -14.70
N LEU A 251 11.98 -8.43 -13.71
CA LEU A 251 11.86 -8.90 -12.33
C LEU A 251 10.51 -8.50 -11.72
N GLN A 252 10.05 -7.29 -12.05
CA GLN A 252 8.83 -6.76 -11.47
C GLN A 252 7.60 -7.38 -12.15
N PRO A 253 6.56 -7.75 -11.39
CA PRO A 253 5.29 -8.20 -11.95
C PRO A 253 4.54 -7.04 -12.61
N ALA A 254 3.43 -7.35 -13.28
CA ALA A 254 2.49 -6.31 -13.72
C ALA A 254 1.83 -5.68 -12.48
N GLU A 255 2.11 -4.39 -12.27
CA GLU A 255 1.60 -3.59 -11.14
C GLU A 255 0.65 -2.49 -11.62
N ASN A 256 -0.23 -2.86 -12.54
CA ASN A 256 -1.26 -1.92 -13.00
C ASN A 256 -2.18 -1.53 -11.84
N VAL A 257 -2.44 -0.23 -11.73
CA VAL A 257 -3.45 0.29 -10.81
C VAL A 257 -4.81 -0.28 -11.18
N VAL A 258 -5.50 -0.87 -10.22
CA VAL A 258 -6.79 -1.51 -10.42
C VAL A 258 -7.74 -1.25 -9.25
N PRO A 259 -8.95 -0.69 -9.48
CA PRO A 259 -9.94 -0.61 -8.42
C PRO A 259 -10.46 -2.00 -8.08
N VAL A 260 -10.49 -2.35 -6.79
CA VAL A 260 -11.20 -3.51 -6.26
C VAL A 260 -12.42 -3.03 -5.49
N ILE A 261 -13.57 -3.68 -5.71
CA ILE A 261 -14.88 -3.18 -5.24
C ILE A 261 -15.68 -4.31 -4.61
N THR A 262 -16.28 -4.06 -3.45
CA THR A 262 -17.19 -5.03 -2.82
C THR A 262 -18.42 -5.29 -3.67
N GLY A 263 -18.86 -6.54 -3.73
CA GLY A 263 -20.07 -6.95 -4.45
C GLY A 263 -21.32 -6.23 -3.96
N ARG A 264 -21.40 -5.89 -2.67
CA ARG A 264 -22.51 -5.11 -2.11
C ARG A 264 -22.61 -3.70 -2.69
N ALA A 265 -21.46 -3.00 -2.86
CA ALA A 265 -21.43 -1.66 -3.47
C ALA A 265 -21.83 -1.72 -4.95
N LEU A 266 -21.34 -2.74 -5.68
CA LEU A 266 -21.74 -2.98 -7.06
C LEU A 266 -23.21 -3.40 -7.18
N ALA A 267 -23.73 -4.24 -6.29
CA ALA A 267 -25.15 -4.58 -6.30
C ALA A 267 -26.04 -3.35 -6.08
N ARG A 268 -25.60 -2.40 -5.25
CA ARG A 268 -26.35 -1.19 -4.93
C ARG A 268 -26.32 -0.14 -6.04
N TYR A 269 -25.16 0.12 -6.62
CA TYR A 269 -24.94 1.23 -7.56
C TYR A 269 -24.71 0.79 -9.01
N GLY A 270 -24.47 -0.50 -9.25
CA GLY A 270 -24.44 -1.15 -10.55
C GLY A 270 -23.49 -0.48 -11.54
N LYS A 271 -24.00 -0.32 -12.77
CA LYS A 271 -23.26 0.25 -13.89
C LYS A 271 -22.76 1.68 -13.64
N ARG A 272 -23.45 2.44 -12.77
CA ARG A 272 -23.05 3.81 -12.45
C ARG A 272 -21.73 3.85 -11.68
N LEU A 273 -21.55 2.99 -10.67
CA LEU A 273 -20.30 2.87 -9.93
C LEU A 273 -19.18 2.30 -10.82
N ALA A 274 -19.46 1.21 -11.52
CA ALA A 274 -18.50 0.60 -12.44
C ALA A 274 -18.06 1.57 -13.55
N GLY A 275 -18.98 2.33 -14.12
CA GLY A 275 -18.71 3.34 -15.13
C GLY A 275 -17.80 4.46 -14.62
N ALA A 276 -18.06 4.97 -13.42
CA ALA A 276 -17.26 6.03 -12.82
C ALA A 276 -15.79 5.60 -12.60
N VAL A 277 -15.56 4.41 -12.04
CA VAL A 277 -14.19 3.92 -11.82
C VAL A 277 -13.47 3.56 -13.11
N ASN A 278 -14.17 2.95 -14.07
CA ASN A 278 -13.58 2.60 -15.36
C ASN A 278 -13.22 3.84 -16.21
N ALA A 279 -13.98 4.95 -16.08
CA ALA A 279 -13.65 6.20 -16.75
C ALA A 279 -12.31 6.79 -16.26
N VAL A 280 -12.01 6.66 -14.98
CA VAL A 280 -10.71 7.02 -14.41
C VAL A 280 -9.63 6.08 -14.93
N SER A 281 -9.81 4.75 -14.79
CA SER A 281 -8.81 3.76 -15.21
C SER A 281 -8.44 3.88 -16.68
N ALA A 282 -9.40 4.24 -17.56
CA ALA A 282 -9.17 4.39 -19.00
C ALA A 282 -8.21 5.54 -19.36
N GLN A 283 -8.02 6.52 -18.47
CA GLN A 283 -7.20 7.70 -18.71
C GLN A 283 -5.93 7.77 -17.86
N LEU A 284 -5.82 6.92 -16.84
CA LEU A 284 -4.70 6.93 -15.92
C LEU A 284 -3.48 6.23 -16.53
N THR A 285 -2.37 6.97 -16.68
CA THR A 285 -1.09 6.49 -17.20
C THR A 285 0.02 6.64 -16.16
N SER A 286 1.11 5.86 -16.23
CA SER A 286 2.24 5.99 -15.33
C SER A 286 2.89 7.39 -15.39
N GLN A 287 2.89 8.03 -16.57
CA GLN A 287 3.38 9.40 -16.69
C GLN A 287 2.48 10.40 -15.95
N ALA A 288 1.16 10.19 -15.98
CA ALA A 288 0.23 11.02 -15.22
C ALA A 288 0.42 10.84 -13.71
N LEU A 289 0.62 9.61 -13.23
CA LEU A 289 0.94 9.33 -11.82
C LEU A 289 2.24 10.03 -11.42
N LEU A 290 3.34 9.77 -12.10
CA LEU A 290 4.64 10.42 -11.82
C LEU A 290 4.52 11.94 -11.73
N PHE A 291 3.76 12.58 -12.63
CA PHE A 291 3.55 14.03 -12.58
C PHE A 291 2.71 14.45 -11.36
N MET A 292 1.66 13.72 -11.04
CA MET A 292 0.80 14.03 -9.90
C MET A 292 1.52 13.80 -8.57
N ASP A 293 2.34 12.75 -8.48
CA ASP A 293 3.17 12.48 -7.30
C ASP A 293 4.24 13.56 -7.12
N TRP A 294 4.87 14.00 -8.20
CA TRP A 294 5.73 15.19 -8.13
C TRP A 294 4.98 16.43 -7.62
N ARG A 295 3.73 16.65 -8.07
CA ARG A 295 2.90 17.75 -7.60
C ARG A 295 2.62 17.67 -6.10
N VAL A 296 2.34 16.48 -5.60
CA VAL A 296 1.99 16.25 -4.19
C VAL A 296 3.25 16.22 -3.32
N GLU A 297 4.23 15.41 -3.66
CA GLU A 297 5.37 15.09 -2.80
C GLU A 297 6.47 16.15 -2.86
N VAL A 298 6.71 16.74 -4.05
CA VAL A 298 7.82 17.67 -4.26
C VAL A 298 7.33 19.12 -4.31
N ALA A 299 6.24 19.38 -5.06
CA ALA A 299 5.70 20.73 -5.20
C ALA A 299 4.71 21.13 -4.08
N GLY A 300 4.37 20.23 -3.17
CA GLY A 300 3.53 20.51 -1.99
C GLY A 300 2.04 20.73 -2.31
N ALA A 301 1.54 20.24 -3.44
CA ALA A 301 0.13 20.29 -3.75
C ALA A 301 -0.69 19.40 -2.80
N GLY A 302 -1.85 19.85 -2.39
CA GLY A 302 -2.73 19.00 -1.59
C GLY A 302 -3.32 17.86 -2.42
N VAL A 303 -3.34 16.64 -1.89
CA VAL A 303 -3.84 15.42 -2.53
C VAL A 303 -5.20 15.63 -3.20
N ARG A 304 -6.19 16.18 -2.47
CA ARG A 304 -7.54 16.38 -3.02
C ARG A 304 -7.58 17.46 -4.12
N ALA A 305 -6.74 18.49 -4.01
CA ALA A 305 -6.68 19.54 -5.01
C ALA A 305 -6.08 19.01 -6.32
N GLU A 306 -4.99 18.21 -6.26
CA GLU A 306 -4.40 17.60 -7.43
C GLU A 306 -5.33 16.57 -8.07
N ALA A 307 -6.00 15.73 -7.27
CA ALA A 307 -7.02 14.79 -7.75
C ALA A 307 -8.13 15.50 -8.52
N HIS A 308 -8.65 16.62 -8.00
CA HIS A 308 -9.69 17.44 -8.66
C HIS A 308 -9.16 18.01 -9.98
N ALA A 309 -7.98 18.65 -9.96
CA ALA A 309 -7.37 19.24 -11.12
C ALA A 309 -7.09 18.20 -12.24
N TRP A 310 -6.65 16.99 -11.88
CA TRP A 310 -6.45 15.91 -12.84
C TRP A 310 -7.78 15.50 -13.50
N LEU A 311 -8.85 15.30 -12.71
CA LEU A 311 -10.17 14.94 -13.22
C LEU A 311 -10.77 15.99 -14.14
N GLU A 312 -10.57 17.28 -13.85
CA GLU A 312 -10.98 18.39 -14.72
C GLU A 312 -10.21 18.44 -16.04
N ARG A 313 -8.88 18.24 -15.97
CA ARG A 313 -8.02 18.17 -17.18
C ARG A 313 -8.46 17.05 -18.14
N HIS A 314 -8.97 15.95 -17.59
CA HIS A 314 -9.40 14.77 -18.36
C HIS A 314 -10.90 14.74 -18.67
N GLY A 315 -11.64 15.81 -18.34
CA GLY A 315 -13.07 15.95 -18.67
C GLY A 315 -14.00 15.00 -17.89
N ILE A 316 -13.51 14.41 -16.79
CA ILE A 316 -14.32 13.59 -15.88
C ILE A 316 -15.14 14.49 -14.95
N LEU A 317 -14.55 15.61 -14.54
CA LEU A 317 -15.25 16.70 -13.85
C LEU A 317 -15.42 17.91 -14.79
N PRO A 318 -16.50 18.72 -14.62
CA PRO A 318 -16.62 19.97 -15.34
C PRO A 318 -15.52 20.95 -14.90
N ARG A 319 -14.97 21.70 -15.86
CA ARG A 319 -14.08 22.81 -15.53
C ARG A 319 -14.86 23.94 -14.87
N PRO A 320 -14.31 24.64 -13.88
CA PRO A 320 -14.91 25.86 -13.39
C PRO A 320 -15.00 26.85 -14.56
N GLY A 321 -16.21 27.44 -14.75
CA GLY A 321 -16.47 28.41 -15.79
C GLY A 321 -15.73 29.74 -15.55
#